data_34a74b77200f8229acb91dac4f816707
#
_entry.id   34a74b77200f8229acb91dac4f816707
#
_cell.length_a   1.000
_cell.length_b   1.000
_cell.length_c   1.000
_cell.angle_alpha   90.00
_cell.angle_beta   90.00
_cell.angle_gamma   90.00
#
_symmetry.space_group_name_H-M   'P 1'
#
loop_
_entity.id
_entity.type
_entity.pdbx_description
1 polymer ?
#
loop_
_entity_poly.entity_id
_entity_poly.type
_entity_poly.pdbx_seq_one_letter_code
_entity_poly.pdbx_strand_id
1 'polypeptide(L)'
;MWPDRNNGTRQRRENADYKEWRELNTRWYQFGAFVPLYRAHGQYPFREIWEIAPEGHPAYQSVVYYTKLRYNMMPYIYSLAGMTWFDDYTIMRPLVMDFTADAEVNDIGDQFMFGPSFMVSPVYRYGDRSREIYFPQAEGWYDFYSGKFQAGGERKVIEAPYERIPLYVRAGAIIPFGDDIQYTDEKPAEHIRLYIYQGADGEFTLYEDEGVNYNYEQGMYAMIPMKYDEATKTLVIGERQGEFPGMLKERTFTVVTVNKEKAQPFDLNAKGVTVKYNGSEQTLKL
;
A
#
# COMPACT_ATOMS: atom_id res chain seq x y z
N MET A 1 -5.79 28.73 -12.38
CA MET A 1 -4.74 29.61 -13.00
C MET A 1 -3.40 29.24 -12.35
N TRP A 2 -2.36 28.95 -13.14
CA TRP A 2 -1.06 28.57 -12.60
C TRP A 2 -0.34 29.78 -11.97
N PRO A 3 0.43 29.58 -10.87
CA PRO A 3 1.19 30.67 -10.24
C PRO A 3 2.11 31.36 -11.25
N ASP A 4 2.14 32.69 -11.28
CA ASP A 4 2.96 33.47 -12.20
C ASP A 4 4.46 33.30 -11.91
N ARG A 5 5.27 33.09 -12.97
CA ARG A 5 6.72 32.92 -12.89
C ARG A 5 7.49 34.14 -12.34
N ASN A 6 6.89 35.32 -12.39
CA ASN A 6 7.58 36.58 -12.16
C ASN A 6 7.53 37.10 -10.71
N ASN A 7 6.75 36.50 -9.82
CA ASN A 7 6.67 36.94 -8.42
C ASN A 7 7.60 36.10 -7.53
N GLY A 8 8.46 36.72 -6.75
CA GLY A 8 9.47 36.07 -5.90
C GLY A 8 8.93 34.92 -5.03
N THR A 9 9.73 33.89 -4.87
CA THR A 9 9.37 32.57 -4.34
C THR A 9 8.70 32.55 -2.96
N ARG A 10 8.92 33.57 -2.11
CA ARG A 10 8.38 33.61 -0.75
C ARG A 10 6.93 34.13 -0.68
N GLN A 11 6.58 35.12 -1.50
CA GLN A 11 5.26 35.76 -1.51
C GLN A 11 4.20 34.90 -2.22
N ARG A 12 4.61 33.98 -3.09
CA ARG A 12 3.73 33.04 -3.83
C ARG A 12 3.15 31.94 -2.97
N ARG A 13 3.88 31.52 -1.93
CA ARG A 13 3.48 30.40 -1.06
C ARG A 13 2.29 30.74 -0.17
N GLU A 14 1.83 31.96 -0.18
CA GLU A 14 0.74 32.45 0.69
C GLU A 14 -0.55 32.80 -0.07
N ASN A 15 -0.51 32.87 -1.41
CA ASN A 15 -1.73 33.19 -2.15
C ASN A 15 -2.68 31.97 -2.25
N ALA A 16 -3.97 32.23 -2.54
CA ALA A 16 -5.01 31.21 -2.60
C ALA A 16 -4.71 30.13 -3.66
N ASP A 17 -4.23 30.55 -4.85
CA ASP A 17 -3.91 29.65 -5.95
C ASP A 17 -2.79 28.67 -5.59
N TYR A 18 -1.81 29.14 -4.81
CA TYR A 18 -0.72 28.27 -4.38
C TYR A 18 -1.17 27.28 -3.28
N LYS A 19 -2.09 27.68 -2.41
CA LYS A 19 -2.67 26.79 -1.40
C LYS A 19 -3.45 25.65 -2.06
N GLU A 20 -4.25 25.99 -3.05
CA GLU A 20 -4.99 25.00 -3.85
C GLU A 20 -4.04 24.07 -4.62
N TRP A 21 -3.04 24.62 -5.30
CA TRP A 21 -2.02 23.85 -6.02
C TRP A 21 -1.24 22.93 -5.07
N ARG A 22 -0.91 23.39 -3.87
CA ARG A 22 -0.25 22.58 -2.84
C ARG A 22 -1.12 21.40 -2.43
N GLU A 23 -2.39 21.64 -2.13
CA GLU A 23 -3.31 20.57 -1.78
C GLU A 23 -3.50 19.58 -2.93
N LEU A 24 -3.67 20.07 -4.15
CA LEU A 24 -3.75 19.23 -5.35
C LEU A 24 -2.55 18.27 -5.44
N ASN A 25 -1.32 18.79 -5.33
CA ASN A 25 -0.12 17.96 -5.39
C ASN A 25 -0.04 17.00 -4.20
N THR A 26 -0.40 17.44 -3.00
CA THR A 26 -0.43 16.56 -1.82
C THR A 26 -1.39 15.38 -2.05
N ARG A 27 -2.61 15.64 -2.57
CA ARG A 27 -3.58 14.58 -2.88
C ARG A 27 -3.11 13.67 -4.00
N TRP A 28 -2.41 14.20 -5.01
CA TRP A 28 -1.80 13.39 -6.06
C TRP A 28 -0.68 12.48 -5.54
N TYR A 29 0.15 12.93 -4.60
CA TYR A 29 1.14 12.07 -3.96
C TYR A 29 0.49 10.97 -3.11
N GLN A 30 -0.58 11.30 -2.38
CA GLN A 30 -1.35 10.32 -1.62
C GLN A 30 -1.94 9.23 -2.53
N PHE A 31 -2.60 9.63 -3.62
CA PHE A 31 -3.13 8.72 -4.63
C PHE A 31 -2.00 7.96 -5.36
N GLY A 32 -0.95 8.67 -5.76
CA GLY A 32 0.18 8.12 -6.49
C GLY A 32 0.90 6.98 -5.78
N ALA A 33 0.89 6.96 -4.44
CA ALA A 33 1.47 5.85 -3.68
C ALA A 33 0.80 4.49 -3.97
N PHE A 34 -0.43 4.50 -4.50
CA PHE A 34 -1.25 3.33 -4.81
C PHE A 34 -1.57 3.18 -6.30
N VAL A 35 -0.66 3.62 -7.16
CA VAL A 35 -0.73 3.37 -8.61
C VAL A 35 0.55 2.71 -9.09
N PRO A 36 0.56 1.97 -10.21
CA PRO A 36 1.77 1.29 -10.70
C PRO A 36 2.93 2.23 -10.95
N LEU A 37 2.69 3.39 -11.57
CA LEU A 37 3.70 4.41 -11.84
C LEU A 37 3.60 5.57 -10.84
N TYR A 38 4.59 5.71 -9.97
CA TYR A 38 4.70 6.81 -9.00
C TYR A 38 5.80 7.78 -9.39
N ARG A 39 5.39 8.98 -9.82
CA ARG A 39 6.32 9.95 -10.38
C ARG A 39 5.78 11.36 -10.26
N ALA A 40 6.62 12.31 -9.79
CA ALA A 40 6.38 13.73 -9.99
C ALA A 40 6.80 14.15 -11.40
N HIS A 41 5.92 14.82 -12.15
CA HIS A 41 6.20 15.28 -13.51
C HIS A 41 5.43 16.56 -13.83
N GLY A 42 6.06 17.45 -14.57
CA GLY A 42 5.44 18.66 -15.11
C GLY A 42 6.37 19.83 -15.20
N GLN A 43 5.84 20.91 -15.79
CA GLN A 43 6.52 22.20 -15.87
C GLN A 43 6.39 22.97 -14.54
N TYR A 44 7.01 24.17 -14.51
CA TYR A 44 6.87 25.08 -13.36
C TYR A 44 5.39 25.32 -12.97
N PRO A 45 5.04 25.35 -11.66
CA PRO A 45 5.94 25.15 -10.52
C PRO A 45 6.44 23.73 -10.40
N PHE A 46 7.69 23.56 -9.98
CA PHE A 46 8.29 22.24 -9.77
C PHE A 46 7.54 21.47 -8.67
N ARG A 47 7.50 20.14 -8.78
CA ARG A 47 6.68 19.26 -7.95
C ARG A 47 7.49 18.39 -7.01
N GLU A 48 8.75 18.72 -6.81
CA GLU A 48 9.58 18.10 -5.79
C GLU A 48 9.01 18.40 -4.39
N ILE A 49 9.20 17.47 -3.48
CA ILE A 49 8.60 17.52 -2.13
C ILE A 49 8.88 18.86 -1.44
N TRP A 50 10.11 19.34 -1.50
CA TRP A 50 10.55 20.61 -0.89
C TRP A 50 10.00 21.87 -1.60
N GLU A 51 9.54 21.74 -2.82
CA GLU A 51 8.88 22.83 -3.56
C GLU A 51 7.38 22.91 -3.25
N ILE A 52 6.75 21.79 -2.93
CA ILE A 52 5.33 21.73 -2.57
C ILE A 52 5.11 22.44 -1.24
N ALA A 53 5.95 22.17 -0.23
CA ALA A 53 5.85 22.79 1.07
C ALA A 53 7.18 22.74 1.83
N PRO A 54 7.41 23.67 2.78
CA PRO A 54 8.58 23.60 3.65
C PRO A 54 8.46 22.41 4.61
N GLU A 55 9.61 21.94 5.09
CA GLU A 55 9.68 20.95 6.17
C GLU A 55 8.84 21.40 7.38
N GLY A 56 8.12 20.47 7.99
CA GLY A 56 7.20 20.77 9.11
C GLY A 56 5.79 21.18 8.67
N HIS A 57 5.56 21.56 7.42
CA HIS A 57 4.20 21.78 6.90
C HIS A 57 3.45 20.45 6.71
N PRO A 58 2.13 20.34 7.02
CA PRO A 58 1.35 19.11 6.86
C PRO A 58 1.45 18.49 5.46
N ALA A 59 1.51 19.30 4.40
CA ALA A 59 1.70 18.84 3.04
C ALA A 59 3.04 18.10 2.86
N TYR A 60 4.14 18.69 3.38
CA TYR A 60 5.47 18.07 3.31
C TYR A 60 5.46 16.72 4.06
N GLN A 61 4.93 16.72 5.28
CA GLN A 61 4.85 15.51 6.09
C GLN A 61 4.03 14.41 5.41
N SER A 62 2.89 14.78 4.81
CA SER A 62 2.05 13.85 4.05
C SER A 62 2.80 13.25 2.86
N VAL A 63 3.42 14.09 2.04
CA VAL A 63 4.13 13.63 0.82
C VAL A 63 5.29 12.71 1.20
N VAL A 64 6.08 13.06 2.21
CA VAL A 64 7.16 12.22 2.74
C VAL A 64 6.62 10.89 3.27
N TYR A 65 5.52 10.92 4.04
CA TYR A 65 4.90 9.72 4.58
C TYR A 65 4.49 8.73 3.47
N TYR A 66 3.77 9.21 2.44
CA TYR A 66 3.30 8.33 1.36
C TYR A 66 4.44 7.86 0.46
N THR A 67 5.47 8.66 0.27
CA THR A 67 6.69 8.24 -0.44
C THR A 67 7.39 7.12 0.31
N LYS A 68 7.60 7.26 1.62
CA LYS A 68 8.18 6.20 2.46
C LYS A 68 7.30 4.96 2.49
N LEU A 69 5.99 5.13 2.70
CA LEU A 69 5.04 4.01 2.69
C LEU A 69 5.13 3.21 1.39
N ARG A 70 5.24 3.90 0.24
CA ARG A 70 5.41 3.21 -1.04
C ARG A 70 6.69 2.39 -1.09
N TYR A 71 7.81 2.92 -0.58
CA TYR A 71 9.06 2.15 -0.49
C TYR A 71 8.94 0.96 0.46
N ASN A 72 8.27 1.13 1.59
CA ASN A 72 8.01 0.00 2.50
C ASN A 72 7.12 -1.08 1.86
N MET A 73 6.19 -0.68 0.98
CA MET A 73 5.35 -1.62 0.22
C MET A 73 6.06 -2.26 -0.97
N MET A 74 7.35 -2.02 -1.24
CA MET A 74 8.02 -2.59 -2.42
C MET A 74 7.91 -4.11 -2.51
N PRO A 75 8.05 -4.91 -1.43
CA PRO A 75 7.85 -6.36 -1.52
C PRO A 75 6.43 -6.74 -1.96
N TYR A 76 5.41 -6.00 -1.51
CA TYR A 76 4.03 -6.17 -1.94
C TYR A 76 3.84 -5.76 -3.41
N ILE A 77 4.27 -4.55 -3.77
CA ILE A 77 4.09 -3.99 -5.12
C ILE A 77 4.81 -4.83 -6.18
N TYR A 78 6.03 -5.28 -5.87
CA TYR A 78 6.81 -6.10 -6.79
C TYR A 78 6.19 -7.48 -6.98
N SER A 79 5.61 -8.05 -5.92
CA SER A 79 4.82 -9.28 -6.03
C SER A 79 3.57 -9.10 -6.89
N LEU A 80 2.89 -7.94 -6.81
CA LEU A 80 1.76 -7.63 -7.71
C LEU A 80 2.21 -7.53 -9.18
N ALA A 81 3.43 -7.02 -9.43
CA ALA A 81 4.00 -7.04 -10.79
C ALA A 81 4.27 -8.47 -11.27
N GLY A 82 4.77 -9.34 -10.39
CA GLY A 82 4.87 -10.78 -10.66
C GLY A 82 3.52 -11.40 -11.00
N MET A 83 2.47 -11.15 -10.20
CA MET A 83 1.11 -11.61 -10.49
C MET A 83 0.60 -11.10 -11.85
N THR A 84 0.97 -9.87 -12.23
CA THR A 84 0.60 -9.33 -13.56
C THR A 84 1.23 -10.13 -14.69
N TRP A 85 2.46 -10.59 -14.52
CA TRP A 85 3.16 -11.38 -15.51
C TRP A 85 2.67 -12.84 -15.57
N PHE A 86 2.53 -13.47 -14.40
CA PHE A 86 2.25 -14.92 -14.33
C PHE A 86 0.76 -15.26 -14.37
N ASP A 87 -0.10 -14.36 -13.87
CA ASP A 87 -1.52 -14.63 -13.63
C ASP A 87 -2.44 -13.64 -14.35
N ASP A 88 -1.90 -12.80 -15.26
CA ASP A 88 -2.65 -11.74 -15.97
C ASP A 88 -3.39 -10.79 -15.00
N TYR A 89 -2.85 -10.59 -13.79
CA TYR A 89 -3.48 -9.77 -12.76
C TYR A 89 -3.40 -8.28 -13.08
N THR A 90 -4.37 -7.52 -12.65
CA THR A 90 -4.40 -6.05 -12.79
C THR A 90 -4.18 -5.40 -11.42
N ILE A 91 -3.10 -4.63 -11.25
CA ILE A 91 -2.70 -4.05 -9.94
C ILE A 91 -3.73 -3.06 -9.40
N MET A 92 -4.26 -2.16 -10.25
CA MET A 92 -5.37 -1.27 -9.90
C MET A 92 -6.66 -1.83 -10.47
N ARG A 93 -7.64 -2.06 -9.62
CA ARG A 93 -8.89 -2.73 -10.01
C ARG A 93 -10.09 -1.91 -9.55
N PRO A 94 -11.03 -1.56 -10.43
CA PRO A 94 -12.32 -1.04 -9.97
C PRO A 94 -13.00 -2.08 -9.08
N LEU A 95 -13.77 -1.62 -8.09
CA LEU A 95 -14.38 -2.51 -7.10
C LEU A 95 -15.22 -3.63 -7.73
N VAL A 96 -15.87 -3.36 -8.84
CA VAL A 96 -16.70 -4.32 -9.57
C VAL A 96 -15.94 -5.56 -10.05
N MET A 97 -14.61 -5.49 -10.22
CA MET A 97 -13.82 -6.67 -10.62
C MET A 97 -13.63 -7.67 -9.47
N ASP A 98 -13.62 -7.20 -8.23
CA ASP A 98 -13.37 -8.04 -7.05
C ASP A 98 -14.65 -8.36 -6.24
N PHE A 99 -15.72 -7.58 -6.44
CA PHE A 99 -16.98 -7.70 -5.70
C PHE A 99 -18.17 -7.86 -6.66
N THR A 100 -18.08 -8.76 -7.62
CA THR A 100 -19.05 -8.95 -8.71
C THR A 100 -20.47 -9.28 -8.24
N ALA A 101 -20.63 -9.84 -7.04
CA ALA A 101 -21.93 -10.15 -6.45
C ALA A 101 -22.58 -8.95 -5.71
N ASP A 102 -21.85 -7.85 -5.55
CA ASP A 102 -22.30 -6.67 -4.84
C ASP A 102 -22.71 -5.59 -5.85
N ALA A 103 -24.01 -5.46 -6.10
CA ALA A 103 -24.54 -4.51 -7.09
C ALA A 103 -24.24 -3.04 -6.78
N GLU A 104 -23.98 -2.70 -5.50
CA GLU A 104 -23.67 -1.34 -5.07
C GLU A 104 -22.32 -0.82 -5.64
N VAL A 105 -21.42 -1.71 -6.02
CA VAL A 105 -20.10 -1.32 -6.55
C VAL A 105 -20.09 -1.02 -8.04
N ASN A 106 -21.16 -1.33 -8.78
CA ASN A 106 -21.18 -1.25 -10.25
C ASN A 106 -20.84 0.14 -10.81
N ASP A 107 -21.29 1.18 -10.13
CA ASP A 107 -21.10 2.57 -10.57
C ASP A 107 -20.11 3.36 -9.69
N ILE A 108 -19.36 2.70 -8.83
CA ILE A 108 -18.36 3.36 -8.00
C ILE A 108 -17.08 3.59 -8.81
N GLY A 109 -16.85 4.84 -9.24
CA GLY A 109 -15.70 5.25 -10.02
C GLY A 109 -14.59 5.96 -9.23
N ASP A 110 -14.77 6.16 -7.93
CA ASP A 110 -13.89 6.96 -7.09
C ASP A 110 -13.27 6.18 -5.90
N GLN A 111 -13.39 4.86 -5.94
CA GLN A 111 -12.74 3.90 -5.05
C GLN A 111 -12.19 2.74 -5.88
N PHE A 112 -11.07 2.18 -5.47
CA PHE A 112 -10.46 1.05 -6.19
C PHE A 112 -9.67 0.14 -5.24
N MET A 113 -9.43 -1.10 -5.67
CA MET A 113 -8.48 -2.00 -5.02
C MET A 113 -7.07 -1.80 -5.59
N PHE A 114 -6.09 -1.72 -4.71
CA PHE A 114 -4.67 -1.78 -5.05
C PHE A 114 -4.13 -3.14 -4.61
N GLY A 115 -3.99 -4.04 -5.57
CA GLY A 115 -3.83 -5.46 -5.31
C GLY A 115 -5.05 -6.05 -4.57
N PRO A 116 -4.95 -7.27 -4.04
CA PRO A 116 -6.07 -7.94 -3.36
C PRO A 116 -6.39 -7.35 -1.98
N SER A 117 -5.51 -6.51 -1.43
CA SER A 117 -5.52 -6.16 -0.01
C SER A 117 -6.03 -4.76 0.31
N PHE A 118 -5.67 -3.74 -0.47
CA PHE A 118 -5.96 -2.35 -0.14
C PHE A 118 -7.15 -1.80 -0.91
N MET A 119 -8.13 -1.24 -0.21
CA MET A 119 -9.14 -0.35 -0.78
C MET A 119 -8.71 1.09 -0.58
N VAL A 120 -8.56 1.81 -1.69
CA VAL A 120 -8.08 3.19 -1.76
C VAL A 120 -9.23 4.11 -2.16
N SER A 121 -9.43 5.18 -1.40
CA SER A 121 -10.49 6.15 -1.64
C SER A 121 -9.93 7.58 -1.73
N PRO A 122 -9.41 8.00 -2.90
CA PRO A 122 -8.77 9.30 -3.06
C PRO A 122 -9.68 10.49 -2.75
N VAL A 123 -9.11 11.57 -2.22
CA VAL A 123 -9.79 12.86 -2.07
C VAL A 123 -9.47 13.71 -3.29
N TYR A 124 -10.47 14.04 -4.09
CA TYR A 124 -10.30 14.67 -5.40
C TYR A 124 -10.93 16.07 -5.50
N ARG A 125 -11.48 16.59 -4.41
CA ARG A 125 -11.99 17.98 -4.35
C ARG A 125 -11.17 18.81 -3.40
N TYR A 126 -10.83 20.01 -3.83
CA TYR A 126 -10.12 20.96 -2.98
C TYR A 126 -10.92 21.30 -1.72
N GLY A 127 -10.25 21.26 -0.60
CA GLY A 127 -10.84 21.62 0.70
C GLY A 127 -11.63 20.51 1.39
N ASP A 128 -11.90 19.38 0.74
CA ASP A 128 -12.59 18.28 1.40
C ASP A 128 -11.73 17.68 2.53
N ARG A 129 -12.40 17.41 3.66
CA ARG A 129 -11.80 16.78 4.85
C ARG A 129 -12.59 15.57 5.32
N SER A 130 -13.56 15.16 4.53
CA SER A 130 -14.31 13.92 4.66
C SER A 130 -14.84 13.52 3.30
N ARG A 131 -15.17 12.24 3.12
CA ARG A 131 -15.89 11.76 1.96
C ARG A 131 -16.74 10.55 2.31
N GLU A 132 -17.79 10.33 1.56
CA GLU A 132 -18.54 9.09 1.61
C GLU A 132 -17.73 7.95 0.98
N ILE A 133 -17.74 6.80 1.64
CA ILE A 133 -17.11 5.55 1.20
C ILE A 133 -18.15 4.44 1.30
N TYR A 134 -18.24 3.64 0.26
CA TYR A 134 -18.90 2.36 0.32
C TYR A 134 -17.86 1.28 0.68
N PHE A 135 -18.19 0.47 1.66
CA PHE A 135 -17.40 -0.70 2.03
C PHE A 135 -18.04 -1.93 1.37
N PRO A 136 -17.44 -2.49 0.31
CA PRO A 136 -18.00 -3.65 -0.38
C PRO A 136 -18.28 -4.82 0.56
N GLN A 137 -19.26 -5.64 0.21
CA GLN A 137 -19.60 -6.85 0.95
C GLN A 137 -18.40 -7.79 0.99
N ALA A 138 -17.85 -7.95 2.16
CA ALA A 138 -16.72 -8.81 2.50
C ALA A 138 -16.79 -9.15 3.98
N GLU A 139 -15.92 -10.04 4.46
CA GLU A 139 -15.81 -10.41 5.88
C GLU A 139 -15.44 -9.21 6.77
N GLY A 140 -14.88 -8.14 6.18
CA GLY A 140 -14.65 -6.86 6.80
C GLY A 140 -13.44 -6.13 6.28
N TRP A 141 -13.25 -4.95 6.84
CA TRP A 141 -12.23 -3.98 6.47
C TRP A 141 -11.56 -3.44 7.71
N TYR A 142 -10.31 -3.09 7.61
CA TYR A 142 -9.56 -2.45 8.69
C TYR A 142 -9.02 -1.11 8.22
N ASP A 143 -9.29 -0.06 8.97
CA ASP A 143 -8.65 1.24 8.75
C ASP A 143 -7.14 1.10 8.91
N PHE A 144 -6.38 1.42 7.89
CA PHE A 144 -4.93 1.22 7.85
C PHE A 144 -4.19 1.98 8.94
N TYR A 145 -4.67 3.17 9.29
CA TYR A 145 -3.99 4.06 10.23
C TYR A 145 -4.32 3.81 11.70
N SER A 146 -5.43 3.20 11.97
CA SER A 146 -5.87 2.92 13.35
C SER A 146 -6.02 1.45 13.67
N GLY A 147 -6.09 0.59 12.66
CA GLY A 147 -6.40 -0.83 12.81
C GLY A 147 -7.85 -1.12 13.19
N LYS A 148 -8.74 -0.11 13.22
CA LYS A 148 -10.14 -0.30 13.61
C LYS A 148 -10.90 -1.04 12.53
N PHE A 149 -11.73 -1.99 12.98
CA PHE A 149 -12.58 -2.79 12.09
C PHE A 149 -13.79 -2.00 11.59
N GLN A 150 -14.16 -2.28 10.34
CA GLN A 150 -15.33 -1.76 9.65
C GLN A 150 -16.04 -2.94 8.94
N ALA A 151 -17.35 -3.09 9.14
CA ALA A 151 -18.15 -4.08 8.43
C ALA A 151 -18.28 -3.73 6.95
N GLY A 152 -18.45 -4.76 6.11
CA GLY A 152 -18.81 -4.58 4.70
C GLY A 152 -20.31 -4.35 4.51
N GLY A 153 -20.71 -3.96 3.28
CA GLY A 153 -22.10 -3.70 2.90
C GLY A 153 -22.64 -2.34 3.40
N GLU A 154 -21.80 -1.39 3.76
CA GLU A 154 -22.22 -0.12 4.36
C GLU A 154 -21.60 1.10 3.66
N ARG A 155 -22.36 2.21 3.62
CA ARG A 155 -21.86 3.54 3.24
C ARG A 155 -21.62 4.35 4.50
N LYS A 156 -20.46 5.00 4.58
CA LYS A 156 -20.11 5.88 5.71
C LYS A 156 -19.38 7.12 5.24
N VAL A 157 -19.63 8.24 5.92
CA VAL A 157 -18.80 9.43 5.79
C VAL A 157 -17.57 9.23 6.67
N ILE A 158 -16.40 9.20 6.03
CA ILE A 158 -15.11 8.97 6.68
C ILE A 158 -14.31 10.26 6.66
N GLU A 159 -13.67 10.58 7.77
CA GLU A 159 -12.73 11.69 7.85
C GLU A 159 -11.54 11.46 6.90
N ALA A 160 -11.20 12.50 6.18
CA ALA A 160 -10.09 12.54 5.24
C ALA A 160 -9.25 13.80 5.50
N PRO A 161 -8.51 13.84 6.62
CA PRO A 161 -7.72 15.00 6.96
C PRO A 161 -6.72 15.33 5.85
N TYR A 162 -6.16 16.52 5.90
CA TYR A 162 -5.27 17.00 4.84
C TYR A 162 -4.10 16.03 4.58
N GLU A 163 -3.58 15.42 5.65
CA GLU A 163 -2.40 14.57 5.62
C GLU A 163 -2.68 13.14 5.15
N ARG A 164 -3.95 12.74 5.01
CA ARG A 164 -4.30 11.34 4.73
C ARG A 164 -5.47 11.21 3.77
N ILE A 165 -5.47 10.12 3.01
CA ILE A 165 -6.65 9.62 2.29
C ILE A 165 -7.23 8.44 3.07
N PRO A 166 -8.53 8.19 3.02
CA PRO A 166 -9.09 6.95 3.53
C PRO A 166 -8.48 5.74 2.83
N LEU A 167 -7.90 4.86 3.63
CA LEU A 167 -7.21 3.65 3.20
C LEU A 167 -7.61 2.50 4.11
N TYR A 168 -8.14 1.45 3.51
CA TYR A 168 -8.62 0.28 4.24
C TYR A 168 -7.98 -0.99 3.72
N VAL A 169 -7.83 -1.97 4.61
CA VAL A 169 -7.30 -3.29 4.31
C VAL A 169 -8.40 -4.34 4.47
N ARG A 170 -8.54 -5.21 3.50
CA ARG A 170 -9.50 -6.30 3.52
C ARG A 170 -9.13 -7.34 4.59
N ALA A 171 -10.12 -7.88 5.31
CA ALA A 171 -9.92 -9.05 6.17
C ALA A 171 -9.40 -10.23 5.33
N GLY A 172 -8.48 -11.01 5.89
CA GLY A 172 -7.75 -12.06 5.19
C GLY A 172 -6.44 -11.59 4.51
N ALA A 173 -6.18 -10.27 4.42
CA ALA A 173 -4.99 -9.79 3.75
C ALA A 173 -3.70 -10.19 4.46
N ILE A 174 -2.72 -10.62 3.67
CA ILE A 174 -1.32 -10.85 4.05
C ILE A 174 -0.49 -9.82 3.31
N ILE A 175 0.12 -8.87 4.03
CA ILE A 175 0.84 -7.76 3.39
C ILE A 175 2.29 -7.73 3.86
N PRO A 176 3.26 -7.97 2.95
CA PRO A 176 4.68 -7.82 3.26
C PRO A 176 5.11 -6.35 3.15
N PHE A 177 5.77 -5.84 4.18
CA PHE A 177 6.42 -4.55 4.21
C PHE A 177 7.91 -4.71 4.44
N GLY A 178 8.73 -4.05 3.61
CA GLY A 178 10.17 -3.93 3.80
C GLY A 178 10.54 -2.82 4.77
N ASP A 179 11.83 -2.72 5.05
CA ASP A 179 12.41 -1.62 5.83
C ASP A 179 12.43 -0.30 5.05
N ASP A 180 12.73 0.80 5.75
CA ASP A 180 13.02 2.09 5.12
C ASP A 180 14.25 1.98 4.20
N ILE A 181 14.08 2.45 2.96
CA ILE A 181 15.12 2.54 1.94
C ILE A 181 15.04 3.88 1.22
N GLN A 182 16.16 4.37 0.70
CA GLN A 182 16.23 5.63 -0.05
C GLN A 182 16.03 5.43 -1.56
N TYR A 183 16.34 4.25 -2.08
CA TYR A 183 16.13 3.82 -3.45
C TYR A 183 15.96 2.28 -3.49
N THR A 184 15.39 1.76 -4.57
CA THR A 184 14.85 0.40 -4.63
C THR A 184 15.86 -0.72 -4.41
N ASP A 185 17.11 -0.51 -4.78
CA ASP A 185 18.22 -1.48 -4.67
C ASP A 185 19.28 -1.09 -3.63
N GLU A 186 18.92 -0.24 -2.64
CA GLU A 186 19.83 0.16 -1.57
C GLU A 186 20.29 -1.03 -0.73
N LYS A 187 19.38 -1.93 -0.44
CA LYS A 187 19.65 -3.16 0.31
C LYS A 187 18.60 -4.23 0.02
N PRO A 188 18.96 -5.51 0.07
CA PRO A 188 18.00 -6.59 -0.06
C PRO A 188 17.00 -6.60 1.11
N ALA A 189 15.81 -7.14 0.88
CA ALA A 189 14.73 -7.24 1.88
C ALA A 189 15.01 -8.41 2.86
N GLU A 190 16.08 -8.30 3.67
CA GLU A 190 16.45 -9.30 4.68
C GLU A 190 15.44 -9.40 5.81
N HIS A 191 14.75 -8.30 6.10
CA HIS A 191 13.69 -8.25 7.08
C HIS A 191 12.39 -7.78 6.45
N ILE A 192 11.36 -8.61 6.54
CA ILE A 192 10.01 -8.30 6.07
C ILE A 192 9.03 -8.40 7.23
N ARG A 193 8.18 -7.38 7.39
CA ARG A 193 7.03 -7.42 8.30
C ARG A 193 5.83 -7.93 7.54
N LEU A 194 5.26 -9.03 8.00
CA LEU A 194 4.01 -9.59 7.48
C LEU A 194 2.86 -9.14 8.36
N TYR A 195 2.03 -8.25 7.84
CA TYR A 195 0.78 -7.86 8.48
C TYR A 195 -0.33 -8.81 8.05
N ILE A 196 -0.94 -9.48 9.03
CA ILE A 196 -2.05 -10.41 8.84
C ILE A 196 -3.31 -9.76 9.38
N TYR A 197 -4.22 -9.39 8.49
CA TYR A 197 -5.51 -8.80 8.83
C TYR A 197 -6.53 -9.92 8.99
N GLN A 198 -6.76 -10.36 10.23
CA GLN A 198 -7.59 -11.50 10.55
C GLN A 198 -9.08 -11.25 10.25
N GLY A 199 -9.90 -12.29 10.26
CA GLY A 199 -11.34 -12.23 10.02
C GLY A 199 -11.78 -12.96 8.76
N ALA A 200 -10.86 -13.42 7.93
CA ALA A 200 -11.07 -14.30 6.78
C ALA A 200 -9.81 -15.10 6.49
N ASP A 201 -9.95 -16.16 5.72
CA ASP A 201 -8.82 -16.85 5.11
C ASP A 201 -8.09 -15.93 4.13
N GLY A 202 -6.80 -16.14 3.98
CA GLY A 202 -5.99 -15.32 3.09
C GLY A 202 -4.83 -16.07 2.47
N GLU A 203 -4.41 -15.56 1.31
CA GLU A 203 -3.23 -16.05 0.61
C GLU A 203 -2.47 -14.90 -0.02
N PHE A 204 -1.18 -15.05 -0.15
CA PHE A 204 -0.29 -14.13 -0.85
C PHE A 204 0.98 -14.86 -1.27
N THR A 205 1.49 -14.58 -2.45
CA THR A 205 2.79 -15.11 -2.91
C THR A 205 3.79 -13.97 -3.00
N LEU A 206 4.85 -14.02 -2.17
CA LEU A 206 5.97 -13.09 -2.29
C LEU A 206 6.81 -13.52 -3.49
N TYR A 207 6.95 -12.63 -4.47
CA TYR A 207 7.73 -12.80 -5.68
C TYR A 207 9.02 -12.01 -5.62
N GLU A 208 10.10 -12.59 -6.09
CA GLU A 208 11.41 -11.96 -6.18
C GLU A 208 12.19 -12.45 -7.40
N ASP A 209 12.98 -11.58 -8.02
CA ASP A 209 13.92 -11.85 -9.10
C ASP A 209 15.15 -10.93 -8.99
N GLU A 210 15.94 -10.81 -10.05
CA GLU A 210 17.13 -9.95 -10.08
C GLU A 210 16.80 -8.44 -10.13
N GLY A 211 15.53 -8.05 -10.38
CA GLY A 211 15.02 -6.67 -10.33
C GLY A 211 15.40 -5.75 -11.49
N VAL A 212 16.38 -6.10 -12.32
CA VAL A 212 16.99 -5.19 -13.31
C VAL A 212 17.08 -5.77 -14.72
N ASN A 213 16.56 -6.96 -14.95
CA ASN A 213 16.63 -7.65 -16.24
C ASN A 213 15.37 -8.51 -16.50
N TYR A 214 15.36 -9.23 -17.60
CA TYR A 214 14.25 -10.11 -18.02
C TYR A 214 14.56 -11.60 -17.83
N ASN A 215 15.50 -11.97 -16.96
CA ASN A 215 15.86 -13.37 -16.73
C ASN A 215 14.72 -14.17 -16.09
N TYR A 216 13.76 -13.50 -15.44
CA TYR A 216 12.54 -14.15 -14.96
C TYR A 216 11.75 -14.84 -16.07
N GLU A 217 11.80 -14.39 -17.32
CA GLU A 217 11.19 -15.07 -18.49
C GLU A 217 11.86 -16.43 -18.77
N GLN A 218 13.05 -16.66 -18.22
CA GLN A 218 13.80 -17.91 -18.32
C GLN A 218 13.77 -18.72 -17.02
N GLY A 219 12.89 -18.35 -16.08
CA GLY A 219 12.73 -19.04 -14.80
C GLY A 219 13.65 -18.58 -13.69
N MET A 220 14.40 -17.48 -13.86
CA MET A 220 15.27 -16.92 -12.83
C MET A 220 14.50 -16.03 -11.87
N TYR A 221 13.67 -16.62 -11.04
CA TYR A 221 12.86 -15.97 -10.00
C TYR A 221 12.59 -16.93 -8.83
N ALA A 222 12.10 -16.41 -7.74
CA ALA A 222 11.64 -17.19 -6.60
C ALA A 222 10.26 -16.74 -6.13
N MET A 223 9.46 -17.69 -5.68
CA MET A 223 8.14 -17.48 -5.09
C MET A 223 8.07 -18.10 -3.70
N ILE A 224 7.50 -17.37 -2.75
CA ILE A 224 7.22 -17.86 -1.39
C ILE A 224 5.72 -17.76 -1.16
N PRO A 225 4.96 -18.87 -1.32
CA PRO A 225 3.52 -18.86 -1.07
C PRO A 225 3.25 -18.72 0.44
N MET A 226 2.26 -17.93 0.80
CA MET A 226 1.81 -17.73 2.17
C MET A 226 0.31 -17.97 2.25
N LYS A 227 -0.14 -18.66 3.30
CA LYS A 227 -1.55 -18.95 3.51
C LYS A 227 -1.92 -18.77 4.98
N TYR A 228 -3.00 -18.05 5.22
CA TYR A 228 -3.57 -17.87 6.54
C TYR A 228 -4.95 -18.55 6.60
N ASP A 229 -5.14 -19.39 7.60
CA ASP A 229 -6.41 -20.06 7.92
C ASP A 229 -7.04 -19.37 9.13
N GLU A 230 -8.20 -18.76 8.92
CA GLU A 230 -8.90 -18.02 9.97
C GLU A 230 -9.46 -18.91 11.06
N ALA A 231 -9.98 -20.08 10.71
CA ALA A 231 -10.62 -20.99 11.67
C ALA A 231 -9.61 -21.53 12.67
N THR A 232 -8.39 -21.81 12.21
CA THR A 232 -7.31 -22.32 13.05
C THR A 232 -6.34 -21.25 13.53
N LYS A 233 -6.46 -20.00 13.04
CA LYS A 233 -5.50 -18.91 13.30
C LYS A 233 -4.06 -19.30 12.96
N THR A 234 -3.88 -19.98 11.85
CA THR A 234 -2.59 -20.53 11.43
C THR A 234 -2.08 -19.85 10.18
N LEU A 235 -0.86 -19.32 10.23
CA LEU A 235 -0.12 -18.84 9.06
C LEU A 235 0.89 -19.90 8.64
N VAL A 236 0.85 -20.28 7.38
CA VAL A 236 1.87 -21.09 6.71
C VAL A 236 2.66 -20.18 5.78
N ILE A 237 3.96 -20.08 6.00
CA ILE A 237 4.93 -19.53 5.04
C ILE A 237 5.51 -20.74 4.35
N GLY A 238 5.10 -20.99 3.11
CA GLY A 238 5.41 -22.19 2.37
C GLY A 238 6.86 -22.33 1.95
N GLU A 239 7.21 -23.46 1.38
CA GLU A 239 8.51 -23.70 0.80
C GLU A 239 8.77 -22.73 -0.37
N ARG A 240 9.98 -22.18 -0.45
CA ARG A 240 10.40 -21.32 -1.56
C ARG A 240 10.52 -22.14 -2.83
N GLN A 241 9.91 -21.64 -3.88
CA GLN A 241 9.93 -22.22 -5.21
C GLN A 241 10.81 -21.39 -6.13
N GLY A 242 11.74 -22.04 -6.85
CA GLY A 242 12.66 -21.37 -7.76
C GLY A 242 13.86 -20.73 -7.09
N GLU A 243 14.75 -20.20 -7.93
CA GLU A 243 15.98 -19.54 -7.52
C GLU A 243 16.46 -18.56 -8.59
N PHE A 244 17.27 -17.58 -8.21
CA PHE A 244 17.90 -16.64 -9.12
C PHE A 244 19.26 -16.17 -8.58
N PRO A 245 20.18 -15.65 -9.42
CA PRO A 245 21.46 -15.12 -8.98
C PRO A 245 21.30 -13.98 -7.98
N GLY A 246 22.02 -14.05 -6.86
CA GLY A 246 21.95 -13.01 -5.80
C GLY A 246 20.78 -13.14 -4.84
N MET A 247 19.93 -14.16 -4.99
CA MET A 247 18.80 -14.40 -4.10
C MET A 247 19.21 -14.52 -2.63
N LEU A 248 18.45 -13.90 -1.73
CA LEU A 248 18.57 -14.11 -0.30
C LEU A 248 18.22 -15.56 0.07
N LYS A 249 19.18 -16.28 0.63
CA LYS A 249 18.96 -17.66 1.10
C LYS A 249 18.20 -17.71 2.42
N GLU A 250 18.44 -16.73 3.27
CA GLU A 250 17.82 -16.60 4.59
C GLU A 250 17.26 -15.20 4.77
N ARG A 251 16.15 -15.07 5.50
CA ARG A 251 15.56 -13.79 5.91
C ARG A 251 14.80 -13.93 7.22
N THR A 252 14.41 -12.80 7.77
CA THR A 252 13.58 -12.73 8.97
C THR A 252 12.20 -12.18 8.59
N PHE A 253 11.14 -12.88 8.98
CA PHE A 253 9.79 -12.34 8.99
C PHE A 253 9.41 -11.93 10.41
N THR A 254 8.82 -10.74 10.57
CA THR A 254 8.11 -10.35 11.79
C THR A 254 6.62 -10.34 11.47
N VAL A 255 5.88 -11.27 12.04
CA VAL A 255 4.43 -11.44 11.80
C VAL A 255 3.65 -10.60 12.81
N VAL A 256 2.87 -9.65 12.32
CA VAL A 256 2.03 -8.75 13.10
C VAL A 256 0.56 -9.02 12.77
N THR A 257 -0.26 -9.27 13.78
CA THR A 257 -1.70 -9.52 13.60
C THR A 257 -2.53 -8.28 13.89
N VAL A 258 -3.53 -8.03 13.05
CA VAL A 258 -4.57 -7.02 13.25
C VAL A 258 -5.91 -7.73 13.29
N ASN A 259 -6.72 -7.50 14.33
CA ASN A 259 -8.03 -8.13 14.48
C ASN A 259 -9.04 -7.21 15.18
N LYS A 260 -10.30 -7.65 15.29
CA LYS A 260 -11.40 -6.87 15.85
C LYS A 260 -11.19 -6.52 17.32
N GLU A 261 -10.57 -7.43 18.09
CA GLU A 261 -10.35 -7.29 19.53
C GLU A 261 -9.13 -6.42 19.82
N LYS A 262 -8.15 -6.42 18.90
CA LYS A 262 -6.90 -5.68 19.04
C LYS A 262 -6.65 -4.89 17.77
N ALA A 263 -7.14 -3.66 17.76
CA ALA A 263 -6.80 -2.71 16.72
C ALA A 263 -5.30 -2.38 16.76
N GLN A 264 -4.61 -2.64 15.65
CA GLN A 264 -3.17 -2.41 15.51
C GLN A 264 -2.95 -1.54 14.27
N PRO A 265 -2.55 -0.27 14.44
CA PRO A 265 -2.17 0.59 13.32
C PRO A 265 -0.94 0.05 12.61
N PHE A 266 -0.76 0.43 11.36
CA PHE A 266 0.50 0.18 10.68
C PHE A 266 1.65 0.93 11.36
N ASP A 267 2.69 0.20 11.75
CA ASP A 267 3.92 0.72 12.35
C ASP A 267 5.08 -0.20 11.98
N LEU A 268 6.12 0.33 11.35
CA LEU A 268 7.33 -0.45 11.03
C LEU A 268 8.06 -0.98 12.27
N ASN A 269 7.78 -0.43 13.46
CA ASN A 269 8.36 -0.87 14.71
C ASN A 269 7.42 -1.80 15.52
N ALA A 270 6.28 -2.19 14.92
CA ALA A 270 5.34 -3.08 15.60
C ALA A 270 6.01 -4.38 16.00
N LYS A 271 5.76 -4.79 17.25
CA LYS A 271 6.22 -6.08 17.76
C LYS A 271 5.32 -7.21 17.23
N GLY A 272 5.94 -8.32 16.87
CA GLY A 272 5.26 -9.49 16.34
C GLY A 272 6.02 -10.79 16.64
N VAL A 273 5.55 -11.87 16.08
CA VAL A 273 6.25 -13.16 16.12
C VAL A 273 7.35 -13.17 15.08
N THR A 274 8.59 -13.40 15.52
CA THR A 274 9.75 -13.42 14.62
C THR A 274 10.02 -14.83 14.12
N VAL A 275 10.19 -14.98 12.82
CA VAL A 275 10.48 -16.25 12.14
C VAL A 275 11.73 -16.09 11.30
N LYS A 276 12.70 -16.97 11.50
CA LYS A 276 13.84 -17.12 10.59
C LYS A 276 13.45 -18.08 9.48
N TYR A 277 13.53 -17.62 8.26
CA TYR A 277 13.13 -18.37 7.08
C TYR A 277 14.36 -18.64 6.20
N ASN A 278 14.59 -19.89 5.87
CA ASN A 278 15.72 -20.38 5.07
C ASN A 278 15.27 -21.05 3.75
N GLY A 279 14.03 -20.86 3.37
CA GLY A 279 13.43 -21.51 2.19
C GLY A 279 12.55 -22.72 2.52
N SER A 280 12.61 -23.27 3.73
CA SER A 280 11.73 -24.36 4.15
C SER A 280 10.43 -23.83 4.76
N GLU A 281 9.36 -24.59 4.60
CA GLU A 281 8.04 -24.24 5.17
C GLU A 281 8.09 -23.96 6.67
N GLN A 282 7.38 -22.94 7.10
CA GLN A 282 7.19 -22.55 8.48
C GLN A 282 5.71 -22.43 8.80
N THR A 283 5.26 -23.03 9.89
CA THR A 283 3.88 -22.93 10.37
C THR A 283 3.82 -22.21 11.71
N LEU A 284 2.99 -21.18 11.80
CA LEU A 284 2.82 -20.37 12.99
C LEU A 284 1.35 -20.37 13.44
N LYS A 285 1.14 -20.52 14.73
CA LYS A 285 -0.14 -20.27 15.40
C LYS A 285 -0.17 -18.81 15.87
N LEU A 286 -1.15 -18.03 15.40
CA LEU A 286 -1.26 -16.57 15.64
C LEU A 286 -2.32 -16.22 16.69
#